data_341c21ebc7822b269c59ab8f963749cc
#
_entry.id   341c21ebc7822b269c59ab8f963749cc
#
_cell.length_a   1.000
_cell.length_b   1.000
_cell.length_c   1.000
_cell.angle_alpha   90.00
_cell.angle_beta   90.00
_cell.angle_gamma   90.00
#
_symmetry.space_group_name_H-M   'P 1'
#
loop_
_entity.id
_entity.type
_entity.pdbx_description
1 polymer ?
#
loop_
_entity_poly.entity_id
_entity_poly.type
_entity_poly.pdbx_seq_one_letter_code
_entity_poly.pdbx_strand_id
1 'polypeptide(L)'
;MLKKVVGLLMGILLLMVSVSFAEETPASIQSMTELGEIQKKLDQGITIGKVYYTDGYGFSTSEFTTDDPDEIVQLWNAVNAIRVGEKVNESIKDWYPQIVFCLTDGTRGGVLFEAKWLCIGGMENYEIDNAEEFWSLTASLVLKYAGQ
;
A
#
# COMPACT_ATOMS: atom_id res chain seq x y z
N MET A 1 59.43 -1.47 -9.95
CA MET A 1 58.47 -2.27 -9.21
C MET A 1 57.39 -1.45 -8.49
N LEU A 2 57.73 -0.37 -7.84
CA LEU A 2 56.77 0.48 -7.10
C LEU A 2 55.58 0.99 -7.91
N LYS A 3 55.79 1.46 -9.16
CA LYS A 3 54.73 1.96 -10.04
C LYS A 3 53.66 0.92 -10.45
N LYS A 4 54.05 -0.36 -10.53
CA LYS A 4 53.12 -1.44 -10.86
C LYS A 4 52.24 -1.86 -9.65
N VAL A 5 52.76 -1.74 -8.42
CA VAL A 5 52.02 -2.02 -7.19
C VAL A 5 50.99 -0.95 -6.89
N VAL A 6 51.34 0.34 -7.14
CA VAL A 6 50.41 1.46 -6.96
C VAL A 6 49.24 1.37 -7.94
N GLY A 7 49.50 0.99 -9.21
CA GLY A 7 48.41 0.78 -10.18
C GLY A 7 47.46 -0.36 -9.83
N LEU A 8 47.97 -1.46 -9.24
CA LEU A 8 47.17 -2.57 -8.81
C LEU A 8 46.29 -2.22 -7.59
N LEU A 9 46.87 -1.49 -6.63
CA LEU A 9 46.13 -1.02 -5.44
C LEU A 9 45.00 0.00 -5.79
N MET A 10 45.26 0.90 -6.74
CA MET A 10 44.22 1.82 -7.24
C MET A 10 43.10 1.09 -8.00
N GLY A 11 43.44 0.05 -8.77
CA GLY A 11 42.43 -0.78 -9.46
C GLY A 11 41.53 -1.54 -8.52
N ILE A 12 42.07 -2.07 -7.41
CA ILE A 12 41.31 -2.76 -6.37
C ILE A 12 40.45 -1.77 -5.59
N LEU A 13 40.91 -0.57 -5.31
CA LEU A 13 40.13 0.47 -4.61
C LEU A 13 38.95 0.96 -5.46
N LEU A 14 39.14 1.09 -6.80
CA LEU A 14 38.06 1.45 -7.73
C LEU A 14 37.01 0.32 -7.88
N LEU A 15 37.39 -0.93 -7.77
CA LEU A 15 36.49 -2.07 -7.80
C LEU A 15 35.66 -2.21 -6.51
N MET A 16 36.14 -1.70 -5.37
CA MET A 16 35.40 -1.71 -4.10
C MET A 16 34.36 -0.59 -3.99
N VAL A 17 34.42 0.45 -4.81
CA VAL A 17 33.47 1.57 -4.77
C VAL A 17 32.21 1.30 -5.60
N SER A 18 32.19 0.25 -6.39
CA SER A 18 31.01 -0.14 -7.18
C SER A 18 30.14 -1.23 -6.54
N VAL A 19 30.15 -1.35 -5.22
CA VAL A 19 29.01 -1.95 -4.53
C VAL A 19 27.91 -0.89 -4.53
N SER A 20 27.20 -0.78 -5.64
CA SER A 20 25.88 -0.16 -5.66
C SER A 20 25.07 -0.90 -4.62
N PHE A 21 24.80 -0.28 -3.47
CA PHE A 21 23.63 -0.61 -2.70
C PHE A 21 22.47 -0.35 -3.67
N ALA A 22 21.96 -1.41 -4.30
CA ALA A 22 20.64 -1.35 -4.89
C ALA A 22 19.74 -1.01 -3.70
N GLU A 23 19.29 0.24 -3.59
CA GLU A 23 18.16 0.57 -2.74
C GLU A 23 17.06 -0.37 -3.20
N GLU A 24 16.71 -1.34 -2.35
CA GLU A 24 15.57 -2.19 -2.61
C GLU A 24 14.38 -1.25 -2.76
N THR A 25 13.87 -1.15 -3.97
CA THR A 25 12.68 -0.33 -4.25
C THR A 25 11.57 -0.89 -3.35
N PRO A 26 10.95 -0.07 -2.48
CA PRO A 26 9.88 -0.52 -1.61
C PRO A 26 8.83 -1.27 -2.43
N ALA A 27 8.37 -2.40 -1.92
CA ALA A 27 7.34 -3.17 -2.59
C ALA A 27 6.07 -2.31 -2.72
N SER A 28 5.42 -2.35 -3.86
CA SER A 28 4.14 -1.67 -4.02
C SER A 28 3.04 -2.47 -3.32
N ILE A 29 2.05 -1.79 -2.77
CA ILE A 29 0.90 -2.44 -2.14
C ILE A 29 0.17 -3.38 -3.11
N GLN A 30 0.13 -3.06 -4.40
CA GLN A 30 -0.44 -3.91 -5.45
C GLN A 30 0.29 -5.26 -5.58
N SER A 31 1.61 -5.29 -5.41
CA SER A 31 2.39 -6.53 -5.56
C SER A 31 2.18 -7.50 -4.39
N MET A 32 1.67 -7.02 -3.27
CA MET A 32 1.51 -7.79 -2.03
C MET A 32 0.04 -8.06 -1.66
N THR A 33 -0.92 -7.49 -2.39
CA THR A 33 -2.34 -7.58 -2.08
C THR A 33 -3.18 -7.94 -3.30
N GLU A 34 -4.49 -8.14 -3.09
CA GLU A 34 -5.47 -8.35 -4.15
C GLU A 34 -5.62 -7.16 -5.11
N LEU A 35 -5.05 -5.98 -4.78
CA LEU A 35 -5.11 -4.81 -5.67
C LEU A 35 -4.39 -5.05 -7.01
N GLY A 36 -3.41 -5.95 -7.05
CA GLY A 36 -2.78 -6.35 -8.31
C GLY A 36 -3.75 -7.00 -9.30
N GLU A 37 -4.69 -7.81 -8.82
CA GLU A 37 -5.74 -8.39 -9.67
C GLU A 37 -6.76 -7.33 -10.11
N ILE A 38 -7.10 -6.39 -9.23
CA ILE A 38 -7.94 -5.25 -9.60
C ILE A 38 -7.28 -4.45 -10.73
N GLN A 39 -5.98 -4.12 -10.61
CA GLN A 39 -5.26 -3.38 -11.65
C GLN A 39 -5.29 -4.10 -12.99
N LYS A 40 -5.05 -5.40 -13.04
CA LYS A 40 -5.14 -6.19 -14.28
C LYS A 40 -6.51 -6.09 -14.95
N LYS A 41 -7.59 -6.05 -14.16
CA LYS A 41 -8.95 -5.89 -14.66
C LYS A 41 -9.20 -4.48 -15.19
N LEU A 42 -8.68 -3.45 -14.52
CA LEU A 42 -8.75 -2.06 -14.99
C LEU A 42 -8.01 -1.90 -16.33
N ASP A 43 -6.86 -2.54 -16.49
CA ASP A 43 -6.09 -2.55 -17.75
C ASP A 43 -6.85 -3.23 -18.90
N GLN A 44 -7.80 -4.11 -18.58
CA GLN A 44 -8.73 -4.73 -19.55
C GLN A 44 -9.97 -3.88 -19.84
N GLY A 45 -10.10 -2.69 -19.24
CA GLY A 45 -11.22 -1.77 -19.44
C GLY A 45 -12.41 -2.01 -18.53
N ILE A 46 -12.29 -2.90 -17.51
CA ILE A 46 -13.30 -3.06 -16.47
C ILE A 46 -13.12 -1.90 -15.49
N THR A 47 -14.19 -1.37 -14.94
CA THR A 47 -14.15 -0.20 -14.06
C THR A 47 -14.50 -0.56 -12.62
N ILE A 48 -14.05 0.25 -11.66
CA ILE A 48 -14.52 0.16 -10.28
C ILE A 48 -15.89 0.81 -10.22
N GLY A 49 -16.89 0.06 -9.79
CA GLY A 49 -18.26 0.55 -9.66
C GLY A 49 -18.61 1.00 -8.26
N LYS A 50 -17.86 0.57 -7.25
CA LYS A 50 -18.13 0.90 -5.84
C LYS A 50 -16.92 0.63 -4.95
N VAL A 51 -16.80 1.43 -3.88
CA VAL A 51 -15.80 1.22 -2.83
C VAL A 51 -16.49 1.15 -1.47
N TYR A 52 -16.07 0.20 -0.65
CA TYR A 52 -16.44 0.08 0.76
C TYR A 52 -15.23 0.37 1.64
N TYR A 53 -15.45 1.08 2.72
CA TYR A 53 -14.44 1.33 3.74
C TYR A 53 -15.04 1.15 5.13
N THR A 54 -14.28 0.55 6.04
CA THR A 54 -14.54 0.55 7.48
C THR A 54 -13.25 0.77 8.24
N ASP A 55 -13.28 1.54 9.33
CA ASP A 55 -12.12 1.70 10.20
C ASP A 55 -11.98 0.57 11.23
N GLY A 56 -13.02 -0.23 11.42
CA GLY A 56 -13.01 -1.37 12.34
C GLY A 56 -12.74 -1.03 13.81
N TYR A 57 -12.88 0.26 14.20
CA TYR A 57 -12.48 0.75 15.51
C TYR A 57 -13.48 0.34 16.60
N GLY A 58 -13.14 -0.71 17.35
CA GLY A 58 -13.79 -1.07 18.61
C GLY A 58 -15.32 -1.20 18.54
N PHE A 59 -16.02 -0.44 19.38
CA PHE A 59 -17.48 -0.49 19.52
C PHE A 59 -18.25 0.48 18.60
N SER A 60 -17.56 1.34 17.87
CA SER A 60 -18.15 2.19 16.85
C SER A 60 -17.32 2.09 15.57
N THR A 61 -17.82 1.32 14.64
CA THR A 61 -17.25 1.25 13.29
C THR A 61 -17.64 2.50 12.53
N SER A 62 -16.63 3.24 12.04
CA SER A 62 -16.85 4.29 11.07
C SER A 62 -16.70 3.71 9.68
N GLU A 63 -17.75 3.80 8.88
CA GLU A 63 -17.79 3.20 7.56
C GLU A 63 -18.41 4.15 6.54
N PHE A 64 -18.07 3.94 5.29
CA PHE A 64 -18.78 4.54 4.17
C PHE A 64 -18.81 3.60 2.96
N THR A 65 -19.74 3.90 2.09
CA THR A 65 -19.82 3.29 0.76
C THR A 65 -19.95 4.42 -0.24
N THR A 66 -19.13 4.40 -1.30
CA THR A 66 -19.24 5.36 -2.39
C THR A 66 -19.28 4.68 -3.75
N ASP A 67 -20.08 5.23 -4.66
CA ASP A 67 -20.12 4.97 -6.10
C ASP A 67 -19.83 6.23 -6.92
N ASP A 68 -19.42 7.31 -6.25
CA ASP A 68 -18.98 8.55 -6.88
C ASP A 68 -17.65 8.32 -7.63
N PRO A 69 -17.57 8.54 -8.95
CA PRO A 69 -16.38 8.26 -9.73
C PRO A 69 -15.15 9.06 -9.29
N ASP A 70 -15.32 10.30 -8.85
CA ASP A 70 -14.22 11.17 -8.44
C ASP A 70 -13.63 10.69 -7.11
N GLU A 71 -14.46 10.28 -6.17
CA GLU A 71 -14.01 9.67 -4.90
C GLU A 71 -13.35 8.33 -5.11
N ILE A 72 -13.88 7.49 -6.01
CA ILE A 72 -13.29 6.20 -6.37
C ILE A 72 -11.87 6.41 -6.91
N VAL A 73 -11.68 7.37 -7.83
CA VAL A 73 -10.36 7.68 -8.39
C VAL A 73 -9.40 8.19 -7.30
N GLN A 74 -9.86 9.08 -6.42
CA GLN A 74 -9.05 9.58 -5.32
C GLN A 74 -8.64 8.46 -4.37
N LEU A 75 -9.57 7.58 -3.96
CA LEU A 75 -9.28 6.44 -3.09
C LEU A 75 -8.32 5.44 -3.75
N TRP A 76 -8.52 5.15 -5.04
CA TRP A 76 -7.64 4.27 -5.79
C TRP A 76 -6.21 4.81 -5.85
N ASN A 77 -6.06 6.10 -6.15
CA ASN A 77 -4.75 6.74 -6.21
C ASN A 77 -4.10 6.81 -4.83
N ALA A 78 -4.84 7.18 -3.78
CA ALA A 78 -4.32 7.30 -2.43
C ALA A 78 -3.85 5.96 -1.87
N VAL A 79 -4.60 4.86 -2.07
CA VAL A 79 -4.17 3.53 -1.62
C VAL A 79 -2.97 3.02 -2.40
N ASN A 80 -2.88 3.30 -3.70
CA ASN A 80 -1.75 2.89 -4.52
C ASN A 80 -0.48 3.73 -4.30
N ALA A 81 -0.58 4.89 -3.67
CA ALA A 81 0.57 5.69 -3.25
C ALA A 81 1.26 5.11 -2.00
N ILE A 82 0.60 4.21 -1.27
CA ILE A 82 1.16 3.54 -0.09
C ILE A 82 2.32 2.64 -0.51
N ARG A 83 3.47 2.80 0.15
CA ARG A 83 4.64 1.95 0.00
C ARG A 83 4.71 0.96 1.14
N VAL A 84 5.12 -0.26 0.84
CA VAL A 84 5.25 -1.33 1.83
C VAL A 84 6.71 -1.47 2.21
N GLY A 85 6.99 -1.35 3.50
CA GLY A 85 8.31 -1.46 4.10
C GLY A 85 8.57 -2.85 4.69
N GLU A 86 9.28 -2.88 5.81
CA GLU A 86 9.69 -4.11 6.47
C GLU A 86 8.54 -4.82 7.18
N LYS A 87 8.70 -6.12 7.38
CA LYS A 87 7.76 -6.91 8.17
C LYS A 87 7.83 -6.54 9.64
N VAL A 88 6.67 -6.31 10.25
CA VAL A 88 6.53 -5.98 11.67
C VAL A 88 6.29 -7.26 12.47
N ASN A 89 7.04 -7.44 13.55
CA ASN A 89 6.91 -8.61 14.43
C ASN A 89 5.84 -8.44 15.53
N GLU A 90 5.24 -7.26 15.63
CA GLU A 90 4.21 -6.93 16.62
C GLU A 90 2.84 -6.89 15.94
N SER A 91 1.83 -7.39 16.65
CA SER A 91 0.44 -7.33 16.21
C SER A 91 -0.37 -6.59 17.27
N ILE A 92 -1.06 -5.52 16.85
CA ILE A 92 -2.00 -4.77 17.69
C ILE A 92 -3.40 -5.09 17.17
N LYS A 93 -4.11 -5.99 17.84
CA LYS A 93 -5.40 -6.51 17.38
C LYS A 93 -6.61 -5.64 17.73
N ASP A 94 -6.43 -4.35 17.85
CA ASP A 94 -7.49 -3.45 18.33
C ASP A 94 -8.18 -2.65 17.22
N TRP A 95 -7.67 -2.68 15.99
CA TRP A 95 -8.15 -1.85 14.90
C TRP A 95 -7.84 -2.50 13.56
N TYR A 96 -8.87 -2.68 12.73
CA TYR A 96 -8.79 -3.36 11.43
C TYR A 96 -9.44 -2.53 10.32
N PRO A 97 -8.84 -1.38 9.92
CA PRO A 97 -9.32 -0.67 8.75
C PRO A 97 -9.28 -1.56 7.52
N GLN A 98 -10.32 -1.50 6.72
CA GLN A 98 -10.42 -2.24 5.48
C GLN A 98 -10.98 -1.38 4.38
N ILE A 99 -10.38 -1.45 3.19
CA ILE A 99 -10.94 -0.89 1.97
C ILE A 99 -11.13 -2.00 0.94
N VAL A 100 -12.29 -2.02 0.28
CA VAL A 100 -12.64 -3.02 -0.75
C VAL A 100 -13.15 -2.31 -1.99
N PHE A 101 -12.53 -2.60 -3.11
CA PHE A 101 -12.93 -2.14 -4.45
C PHE A 101 -13.76 -3.22 -5.13
N CYS A 102 -14.95 -2.85 -5.59
CA CYS A 102 -15.86 -3.73 -6.30
C CYS A 102 -15.95 -3.29 -7.76
N LEU A 103 -15.55 -4.16 -8.67
CA LEU A 103 -15.59 -3.92 -10.10
C LEU A 103 -16.99 -4.20 -10.68
N THR A 104 -17.26 -3.61 -11.84
CA THR A 104 -18.53 -3.76 -12.55
C THR A 104 -18.79 -5.18 -13.06
N ASP A 105 -17.75 -6.02 -13.16
CA ASP A 105 -17.87 -7.45 -13.50
C ASP A 105 -18.13 -8.37 -12.29
N GLY A 106 -18.25 -7.78 -11.09
CA GLY A 106 -18.44 -8.49 -9.83
C GLY A 106 -17.16 -8.92 -9.11
N THR A 107 -15.99 -8.70 -9.71
CA THR A 107 -14.70 -8.92 -9.05
C THR A 107 -14.56 -7.98 -7.86
N ARG A 108 -13.98 -8.48 -6.76
CA ARG A 108 -13.69 -7.70 -5.56
C ARG A 108 -12.26 -7.93 -5.14
N GLY A 109 -11.64 -6.90 -4.59
CA GLY A 109 -10.32 -7.00 -3.98
C GLY A 109 -10.09 -5.81 -3.08
N GLY A 110 -9.29 -6.01 -2.06
CA GLY A 110 -9.10 -4.97 -1.06
C GLY A 110 -7.83 -5.12 -0.26
N VAL A 111 -7.74 -4.28 0.76
CA VAL A 111 -6.63 -4.22 1.69
C VAL A 111 -7.16 -4.17 3.10
N LEU A 112 -6.57 -5.00 3.96
CA LEU A 112 -6.77 -4.98 5.39
C LEU A 112 -5.54 -4.35 6.06
N PHE A 113 -5.79 -3.43 6.97
CA PHE A 113 -4.76 -2.83 7.80
C PHE A 113 -4.92 -3.30 9.23
N GLU A 114 -3.82 -3.59 9.92
CA GLU A 114 -3.83 -3.77 11.36
C GLU A 114 -3.24 -2.50 12.00
N ALA A 115 -4.08 -1.73 12.68
CA ALA A 115 -3.77 -0.36 13.06
C ALA A 115 -3.30 0.44 11.83
N LYS A 116 -2.03 0.85 11.78
CA LYS A 116 -1.40 1.59 10.69
C LYS A 116 -0.49 0.74 9.78
N TRP A 117 -0.50 -0.57 9.95
CA TRP A 117 0.30 -1.50 9.17
C TRP A 117 -0.55 -2.22 8.12
N LEU A 118 0.06 -2.60 7.02
CA LEU A 118 -0.56 -3.48 6.03
C LEU A 118 -0.64 -4.90 6.59
N CYS A 119 -1.84 -5.48 6.65
CA CYS A 119 -2.04 -6.86 7.09
C CYS A 119 -2.24 -7.79 5.88
N ILE A 120 -1.39 -8.79 5.74
CA ILE A 120 -1.46 -9.78 4.65
C ILE A 120 -1.85 -11.14 5.23
N GLY A 121 -2.87 -11.76 4.64
CA GLY A 121 -3.34 -13.09 5.05
C GLY A 121 -3.85 -13.16 6.49
N GLY A 122 -4.11 -12.02 7.14
CA GLY A 122 -4.59 -11.94 8.52
C GLY A 122 -3.54 -12.26 9.59
N MET A 123 -2.27 -12.41 9.23
CA MET A 123 -1.21 -12.85 10.15
C MET A 123 0.09 -12.07 10.03
N GLU A 124 0.34 -11.42 8.92
CA GLU A 124 1.61 -10.75 8.65
C GLU A 124 1.39 -9.25 8.48
N ASN A 125 2.08 -8.47 9.30
CA ASN A 125 2.03 -7.02 9.26
C ASN A 125 3.31 -6.45 8.66
N TYR A 126 3.16 -5.41 7.85
CA TYR A 126 4.24 -4.70 7.19
C TYR A 126 4.10 -3.21 7.45
N GLU A 127 5.21 -2.55 7.67
CA GLU A 127 5.23 -1.09 7.72
C GLU A 127 4.70 -0.49 6.42
N ILE A 128 4.08 0.67 6.52
CA ILE A 128 3.59 1.42 5.35
C ILE A 128 4.06 2.86 5.43
N ASP A 129 4.51 3.38 4.29
CA ASP A 129 4.91 4.76 4.09
C ASP A 129 3.96 5.47 3.12
N ASN A 130 3.92 6.80 3.18
CA ASN A 130 3.08 7.65 2.31
C ASN A 130 1.58 7.33 2.40
N ALA A 131 1.11 6.94 3.58
CA ALA A 131 -0.29 6.60 3.82
C ALA A 131 -1.14 7.79 4.31
N GLU A 132 -0.54 8.95 4.54
CA GLU A 132 -1.20 10.12 5.13
C GLU A 132 -2.36 10.62 4.28
N GLU A 133 -2.20 10.63 2.95
CA GLU A 133 -3.26 11.03 2.02
C GLU A 133 -4.44 10.06 2.10
N PHE A 134 -4.17 8.76 2.13
CA PHE A 134 -5.20 7.72 2.28
C PHE A 134 -5.97 7.88 3.59
N TRP A 135 -5.28 8.03 4.74
CA TRP A 135 -5.93 8.20 6.03
C TRP A 135 -6.74 9.51 6.12
N SER A 136 -6.21 10.61 5.58
CA SER A 136 -6.90 11.89 5.55
C SER A 136 -8.17 11.82 4.70
N LEU A 137 -8.09 11.20 3.52
CA LEU A 137 -9.23 11.05 2.62
C LEU A 137 -10.31 10.16 3.22
N THR A 138 -9.96 8.98 3.74
CA THR A 138 -10.93 8.07 4.38
C THR A 138 -11.62 8.72 5.58
N ALA A 139 -10.88 9.44 6.42
CA ALA A 139 -11.47 10.18 7.53
C ALA A 139 -12.47 11.26 7.06
N SER A 140 -12.16 11.98 5.99
CA SER A 140 -13.06 13.00 5.42
C SER A 140 -14.33 12.39 4.84
N LEU A 141 -14.22 11.24 4.17
CA LEU A 141 -15.37 10.52 3.62
C LEU A 141 -16.24 9.91 4.71
N VAL A 142 -15.65 9.34 5.76
CA VAL A 142 -16.40 8.90 6.94
C VAL A 142 -17.24 10.04 7.50
N LEU A 143 -16.68 11.23 7.68
CA LEU A 143 -17.43 12.39 8.17
C LEU A 143 -18.52 12.83 7.19
N LYS A 144 -18.26 12.78 5.87
CA LYS A 144 -19.24 13.12 4.85
C LYS A 144 -20.45 12.18 4.89
N TYR A 145 -20.25 10.90 5.11
CA TYR A 145 -21.29 9.86 5.08
C TYR A 145 -21.90 9.55 6.46
N ALA A 146 -21.29 9.98 7.56
CA ALA A 146 -21.76 9.72 8.93
C ALA A 146 -23.13 10.35 9.27
N GLY A 147 -23.71 11.14 8.41
CA GLY A 147 -25.01 11.81 8.60
C GLY A 147 -26.10 11.34 7.64
N GLN A 148 -25.85 10.31 6.87
CA GLN A 148 -26.79 9.72 5.92
C GLN A 148 -27.30 8.38 6.47
#